data_d55478e077b54ebc3914081c21b3dcda
#
_entry.id   d55478e077b54ebc3914081c21b3dcda
#
_cell.length_a   1.000
_cell.length_b   1.000
_cell.length_c   1.000
_cell.angle_alpha   90.00
_cell.angle_beta   90.00
_cell.angle_gamma   90.00
#
_symmetry.space_group_name_H-M   'P 1'
#
loop_
_entity.id
_entity.type
_entity.pdbx_description
1 polymer ?
#
loop_
_entity_poly.entity_id
_entity_poly.type
_entity_poly.pdbx_seq_one_letter_code
_entity_poly.pdbx_strand_id
1 'polypeptide(L)'
;HGIVIDKLRTDGHERLEKGLTYLVKCLKGYRSLIQFFRDGGLDPWGDKFRDKILILPPVEQFLIQKEKRLFKGYDEYNDLTRFVFDLETTSLEPKDGRIFMIGMKTNKGFKKVIECSTDEAERNALIEFFQTIDYLKPSIIGGYNSANFDWYWIFERCKILKLDIKKIARTLNPEVKIKESEQLLKLANE
;
A
#
# COMPACT_ATOMS: atom_id res chain seq x y z
N HIS A 1 -0.73 -1.08 -34.05
CA HIS A 1 -1.44 -0.82 -32.79
C HIS A 1 -0.73 -1.39 -31.54
N GLY A 2 0.31 -2.22 -31.64
CA GLY A 2 1.00 -2.83 -30.50
C GLY A 2 0.12 -3.84 -29.74
N ILE A 3 -0.77 -4.49 -30.44
CA ILE A 3 -1.64 -5.53 -29.89
C ILE A 3 -0.95 -6.87 -30.01
N VAL A 4 -0.94 -7.63 -28.94
CA VAL A 4 -0.49 -9.03 -28.87
C VAL A 4 -1.67 -9.86 -28.40
N ILE A 5 -1.94 -10.92 -29.11
CA ILE A 5 -3.01 -11.86 -28.80
C ILE A 5 -2.36 -13.22 -28.51
N ASP A 6 -2.46 -13.67 -27.28
CA ASP A 6 -1.99 -14.97 -26.84
C ASP A 6 -3.18 -15.89 -26.54
N LYS A 7 -3.06 -17.17 -26.88
CA LYS A 7 -4.03 -18.15 -26.40
C LYS A 7 -3.85 -18.36 -24.90
N LEU A 8 -4.92 -18.30 -24.15
CA LEU A 8 -4.87 -18.56 -22.72
C LEU A 8 -4.51 -20.03 -22.48
N ARG A 9 -3.47 -20.27 -21.71
CA ARG A 9 -3.15 -21.61 -21.24
C ARG A 9 -4.07 -21.95 -20.06
N THR A 10 -4.81 -23.02 -20.20
CA THR A 10 -5.79 -23.47 -19.21
C THR A 10 -5.27 -24.57 -18.28
N ASP A 11 -4.00 -24.91 -18.38
CA ASP A 11 -3.38 -25.99 -17.62
C ASP A 11 -3.51 -25.73 -16.09
N GLY A 12 -4.47 -26.39 -15.47
CA GLY A 12 -4.64 -26.41 -14.03
C GLY A 12 -5.70 -25.45 -13.43
N HIS A 13 -6.49 -24.76 -14.24
CA HIS A 13 -7.55 -23.87 -13.72
C HIS A 13 -8.91 -24.16 -14.36
N GLU A 14 -9.64 -25.10 -13.84
CA GLU A 14 -10.99 -25.49 -14.30
C GLU A 14 -11.97 -24.29 -14.46
N ARG A 15 -11.80 -23.19 -13.70
CA ARG A 15 -12.64 -21.99 -13.80
C ARG A 15 -12.34 -21.15 -15.02
N LEU A 16 -11.14 -21.22 -15.59
CA LEU A 16 -10.75 -20.50 -16.82
C LEU A 16 -11.11 -21.28 -18.08
N GLU A 17 -11.37 -22.56 -17.99
CA GLU A 17 -11.71 -23.43 -19.13
C GLU A 17 -13.07 -23.10 -19.73
N LYS A 18 -13.99 -22.51 -18.97
CA LYS A 18 -15.39 -22.30 -19.37
C LYS A 18 -15.68 -21.01 -20.13
N GLY A 19 -14.71 -20.38 -20.79
CA GLY A 19 -15.08 -19.25 -21.65
C GLY A 19 -13.99 -18.27 -22.04
N LEU A 20 -12.86 -18.20 -21.37
CA LEU A 20 -11.77 -17.29 -21.73
C LEU A 20 -10.77 -18.01 -22.64
N THR A 21 -10.71 -17.63 -23.89
CA THR A 21 -9.88 -18.30 -24.91
C THR A 21 -8.61 -17.52 -25.25
N TYR A 22 -8.63 -16.22 -25.10
CA TYR A 22 -7.53 -15.36 -25.50
C TYR A 22 -7.18 -14.30 -24.48
N LEU A 23 -5.88 -14.04 -24.32
CA LEU A 23 -5.34 -12.91 -23.59
C LEU A 23 -4.90 -11.83 -24.59
N VAL A 24 -5.54 -10.68 -24.54
CA VAL A 24 -5.20 -9.54 -25.41
C VAL A 24 -4.43 -8.51 -24.61
N LYS A 25 -3.19 -8.20 -25.06
CA LYS A 25 -2.31 -7.21 -24.46
C LYS A 25 -2.11 -6.04 -25.42
N CYS A 26 -2.10 -4.83 -24.92
CA CYS A 26 -1.78 -3.65 -25.71
C CYS A 26 -0.60 -2.88 -25.10
N LEU A 27 0.50 -2.78 -25.84
CA LEU A 27 1.72 -2.06 -25.42
C LEU A 27 1.51 -0.54 -25.38
N LYS A 28 0.52 -0.03 -26.12
CA LYS A 28 0.19 1.39 -26.19
C LYS A 28 -0.84 1.84 -25.13
N GLY A 29 -1.21 0.94 -24.25
CA GLY A 29 -2.10 1.21 -23.12
C GLY A 29 -3.58 1.01 -23.41
N TYR A 30 -4.36 1.20 -22.36
CA TYR A 30 -5.78 0.86 -22.31
C TYR A 30 -6.65 1.50 -23.39
N ARG A 31 -6.47 2.80 -23.68
CA ARG A 31 -7.28 3.50 -24.68
C ARG A 31 -7.12 2.89 -26.07
N SER A 32 -5.89 2.52 -26.45
CA SER A 32 -5.61 1.88 -27.72
C SER A 32 -6.20 0.48 -27.81
N LEU A 33 -6.29 -0.23 -26.68
CA LEU A 33 -6.93 -1.54 -26.60
C LEU A 33 -8.45 -1.42 -26.82
N ILE A 34 -9.10 -0.49 -26.19
CA ILE A 34 -10.54 -0.25 -26.36
C ILE A 34 -10.84 0.16 -27.81
N GLN A 35 -10.03 1.02 -28.40
CA GLN A 35 -10.20 1.42 -29.80
C GLN A 35 -10.04 0.22 -30.76
N PHE A 36 -9.05 -0.65 -30.50
CA PHE A 36 -8.88 -1.88 -31.28
C PHE A 36 -10.13 -2.76 -31.29
N PHE A 37 -10.76 -2.95 -30.13
CA PHE A 37 -12.01 -3.71 -30.05
C PHE A 37 -13.15 -3.03 -30.81
N ARG A 38 -13.29 -1.71 -30.68
CA ARG A 38 -14.34 -0.93 -31.37
C ARG A 38 -14.16 -0.95 -32.89
N ASP A 39 -12.93 -0.84 -33.38
CA ASP A 39 -12.61 -0.95 -34.80
C ASP A 39 -12.96 -2.33 -35.38
N GLY A 40 -12.90 -3.37 -34.53
CA GLY A 40 -13.35 -4.73 -34.83
C GLY A 40 -14.85 -4.96 -34.62
N GLY A 41 -15.63 -3.92 -34.36
CA GLY A 41 -17.07 -4.04 -34.12
C GLY A 41 -17.46 -4.61 -32.75
N LEU A 42 -16.50 -4.65 -31.80
CA LEU A 42 -16.70 -5.15 -30.45
C LEU A 42 -16.66 -3.96 -29.47
N ASP A 43 -17.77 -3.64 -28.85
CA ASP A 43 -17.76 -2.68 -27.73
C ASP A 43 -17.60 -3.45 -26.40
N PRO A 44 -16.43 -3.33 -25.73
CA PRO A 44 -16.18 -4.04 -24.48
C PRO A 44 -17.15 -3.73 -23.35
N TRP A 45 -17.84 -2.60 -23.45
CA TRP A 45 -18.82 -2.12 -22.45
C TRP A 45 -20.27 -2.36 -22.88
N GLY A 46 -20.49 -2.79 -24.11
CA GLY A 46 -21.82 -3.08 -24.62
C GLY A 46 -22.38 -4.38 -24.03
N ASP A 47 -23.69 -4.41 -23.73
CA ASP A 47 -24.36 -5.55 -23.10
C ASP A 47 -24.12 -6.86 -23.87
N LYS A 48 -24.01 -6.79 -25.20
CA LYS A 48 -23.79 -7.96 -26.07
C LYS A 48 -22.45 -8.66 -25.83
N PHE A 49 -21.45 -7.94 -25.30
CA PHE A 49 -20.08 -8.45 -25.11
C PHE A 49 -19.62 -8.47 -23.66
N ARG A 50 -20.42 -7.97 -22.74
CA ARG A 50 -20.11 -7.85 -21.31
C ARG A 50 -19.65 -9.18 -20.69
N ASP A 51 -20.29 -10.28 -21.06
CA ASP A 51 -19.96 -11.61 -20.55
C ASP A 51 -18.80 -12.30 -21.31
N LYS A 52 -18.31 -11.66 -22.38
CA LYS A 52 -17.26 -12.23 -23.25
C LYS A 52 -15.90 -11.58 -23.05
N ILE A 53 -15.84 -10.43 -22.40
CA ILE A 53 -14.61 -9.65 -22.20
C ILE A 53 -14.44 -9.39 -20.73
N LEU A 54 -13.35 -9.90 -20.15
CA LEU A 54 -12.92 -9.59 -18.80
C LEU A 54 -11.79 -8.57 -18.84
N ILE A 55 -12.03 -7.40 -18.24
CA ILE A 55 -11.02 -6.36 -18.08
C ILE A 55 -10.58 -6.37 -16.62
N LEU A 56 -9.32 -6.70 -16.39
CA LEU A 56 -8.72 -6.77 -15.06
C LEU A 56 -8.14 -5.40 -14.65
N PRO A 57 -8.22 -5.04 -13.36
CA PRO A 57 -7.50 -3.90 -12.81
C PRO A 57 -5.98 -4.00 -13.05
N PRO A 58 -5.25 -2.88 -13.10
CA PRO A 58 -3.81 -2.87 -13.40
C PRO A 58 -2.97 -3.73 -12.45
N VAL A 59 -3.34 -3.81 -11.18
CA VAL A 59 -2.63 -4.62 -10.17
C VAL A 59 -2.76 -6.11 -10.49
N GLU A 60 -3.98 -6.56 -10.79
CA GLU A 60 -4.25 -7.94 -11.16
C GLU A 60 -3.56 -8.32 -12.47
N GLN A 61 -3.59 -7.43 -13.46
CA GLN A 61 -2.84 -7.61 -14.70
C GLN A 61 -1.33 -7.79 -14.44
N PHE A 62 -0.75 -6.97 -13.57
CA PHE A 62 0.65 -7.07 -13.19
C PHE A 62 0.96 -8.40 -12.49
N LEU A 63 0.12 -8.83 -11.56
CA LEU A 63 0.32 -10.07 -10.83
C LEU A 63 0.29 -11.28 -11.77
N ILE A 64 -0.68 -11.31 -12.70
CA ILE A 64 -0.79 -12.37 -13.71
C ILE A 64 0.40 -12.37 -14.66
N GLN A 65 0.77 -11.22 -15.22
CA GLN A 65 1.89 -11.11 -16.16
C GLN A 65 3.25 -11.47 -15.54
N LYS A 66 3.41 -11.23 -14.25
CA LYS A 66 4.65 -11.52 -13.51
C LYS A 66 4.60 -12.85 -12.78
N GLU A 67 3.53 -13.64 -12.99
CA GLU A 67 3.30 -14.91 -12.30
C GLU A 67 3.44 -14.77 -10.77
N LYS A 68 3.03 -13.60 -10.26
CA LYS A 68 3.06 -13.29 -8.84
C LYS A 68 1.70 -13.55 -8.23
N ARG A 69 1.72 -14.09 -7.03
CA ARG A 69 0.54 -14.27 -6.18
C ARG A 69 0.74 -13.45 -4.92
N LEU A 70 -0.31 -12.76 -4.47
CA LEU A 70 -0.30 -12.12 -3.17
C LEU A 70 -0.02 -13.17 -2.09
N PHE A 71 0.78 -12.78 -1.11
CA PHE A 71 1.16 -13.63 0.03
C PHE A 71 1.85 -14.96 -0.35
N LYS A 72 2.45 -15.03 -1.54
CA LYS A 72 3.26 -16.19 -1.92
C LYS A 72 4.42 -16.38 -0.93
N GLY A 73 4.47 -17.56 -0.30
CA GLY A 73 5.45 -17.87 0.75
C GLY A 73 4.99 -17.49 2.17
N TYR A 74 3.75 -17.05 2.32
CA TYR A 74 3.08 -16.80 3.60
C TYR A 74 1.83 -17.67 3.65
N ASP A 75 1.98 -18.90 4.10
CA ASP A 75 0.90 -19.88 4.11
C ASP A 75 0.03 -19.75 5.36
N GLU A 76 0.61 -19.23 6.44
CA GLU A 76 -0.08 -18.98 7.70
C GLU A 76 -0.13 -17.47 8.03
N TYR A 77 -1.21 -17.02 8.67
CA TYR A 77 -1.34 -15.63 9.12
C TYR A 77 -0.19 -15.20 10.05
N ASN A 78 0.35 -16.15 10.80
CA ASN A 78 1.50 -15.90 11.67
C ASN A 78 2.82 -15.71 10.94
N ASP A 79 2.92 -16.06 9.67
CA ASP A 79 4.13 -15.82 8.87
C ASP A 79 4.32 -14.33 8.58
N LEU A 80 3.21 -13.60 8.51
CA LEU A 80 3.25 -12.14 8.35
C LEU A 80 3.75 -11.46 9.63
N THR A 81 4.78 -10.65 9.52
CA THR A 81 5.20 -9.78 10.61
C THR A 81 4.25 -8.62 10.74
N ARG A 82 3.47 -8.59 11.80
CA ARG A 82 2.53 -7.52 12.13
C ARG A 82 3.15 -6.61 13.17
N PHE A 83 3.30 -5.35 12.83
CA PHE A 83 3.77 -4.29 13.72
C PHE A 83 2.58 -3.45 14.14
N VAL A 84 2.38 -3.35 15.43
CA VAL A 84 1.32 -2.52 16.03
C VAL A 84 2.00 -1.44 16.86
N PHE A 85 1.50 -0.23 16.75
CA PHE A 85 1.95 0.89 17.54
C PHE A 85 0.78 1.73 18.04
N ASP A 86 1.05 2.49 19.06
CA ASP A 86 0.10 3.39 19.73
C ASP A 86 0.85 4.59 20.28
N LEU A 87 0.20 5.76 20.30
CA LEU A 87 0.76 7.01 20.79
C LEU A 87 0.02 7.51 22.00
N GLU A 88 0.76 8.06 22.96
CA GLU A 88 0.22 8.88 24.02
C GLU A 88 0.62 10.33 23.81
N THR A 89 -0.37 11.23 23.85
CA THR A 89 -0.20 12.63 23.50
C THR A 89 -0.68 13.55 24.61
N THR A 90 -0.07 14.72 24.73
CA THR A 90 -0.43 15.70 25.80
C THR A 90 -1.63 16.56 25.43
N SER A 91 -2.14 16.47 24.20
CA SER A 91 -3.31 17.19 23.70
C SER A 91 -4.02 16.37 22.64
N LEU A 92 -5.21 16.78 22.21
CA LEU A 92 -5.90 16.20 21.07
C LEU A 92 -5.34 16.73 19.73
N GLU A 93 -4.70 17.89 19.74
CA GLU A 93 -4.17 18.55 18.55
C GLU A 93 -2.63 18.61 18.57
N PRO A 94 -1.95 18.22 17.48
CA PRO A 94 -0.48 18.19 17.42
C PRO A 94 0.19 19.55 17.62
N LYS A 95 -0.46 20.65 17.24
CA LYS A 95 0.05 22.02 17.41
C LYS A 95 0.06 22.50 18.87
N ASP A 96 -0.85 21.95 19.70
CA ASP A 96 -1.06 22.35 21.08
C ASP A 96 -0.42 21.37 22.08
N GLY A 97 0.20 20.32 21.58
CA GLY A 97 0.78 19.25 22.39
C GLY A 97 1.99 18.58 21.78
N ARG A 98 2.39 17.48 22.39
CA ARG A 98 3.49 16.62 21.92
C ARG A 98 3.16 15.16 22.14
N ILE A 99 3.85 14.29 21.43
CA ILE A 99 3.87 12.86 21.74
C ILE A 99 4.80 12.67 22.93
N PHE A 100 4.32 12.07 24.01
CA PHE A 100 5.16 11.79 25.18
C PHE A 100 5.49 10.29 25.34
N MET A 101 4.79 9.42 24.63
CA MET A 101 5.09 7.98 24.60
C MET A 101 4.74 7.36 23.26
N ILE A 102 5.57 6.43 22.81
CA ILE A 102 5.33 5.59 21.63
C ILE A 102 5.46 4.14 22.03
N GLY A 103 4.35 3.41 22.04
CA GLY A 103 4.32 1.96 22.26
C GLY A 103 4.44 1.20 20.94
N MET A 104 5.28 0.16 20.87
CA MET A 104 5.50 -0.64 19.69
C MET A 104 5.54 -2.13 20.03
N LYS A 105 4.92 -2.96 19.19
CA LYS A 105 4.91 -4.43 19.38
C LYS A 105 4.82 -5.14 18.05
N THR A 106 5.36 -6.37 17.97
CA THR A 106 5.11 -7.30 16.87
C THR A 106 4.61 -8.64 17.38
N ASN A 107 3.98 -9.40 16.47
CA ASN A 107 3.65 -10.81 16.73
C ASN A 107 4.88 -11.73 16.77
N LYS A 108 6.06 -11.23 16.45
CA LYS A 108 7.34 -11.97 16.50
C LYS A 108 8.14 -11.72 17.78
N GLY A 109 7.52 -11.18 18.83
CA GLY A 109 8.12 -11.01 20.14
C GLY A 109 8.81 -9.66 20.38
N PHE A 110 8.96 -8.80 19.38
CA PHE A 110 9.46 -7.44 19.61
C PHE A 110 8.45 -6.63 20.44
N LYS A 111 8.95 -5.91 21.44
CA LYS A 111 8.16 -4.97 22.24
C LYS A 111 9.10 -3.84 22.70
N LYS A 112 8.65 -2.60 22.53
CA LYS A 112 9.38 -1.41 22.96
C LYS A 112 8.40 -0.31 23.32
N VAL A 113 8.77 0.47 24.35
CA VAL A 113 8.12 1.74 24.68
C VAL A 113 9.23 2.80 24.69
N ILE A 114 8.98 3.94 24.07
CA ILE A 114 9.84 5.11 24.07
C ILE A 114 9.08 6.21 24.79
N GLU A 115 9.65 6.75 25.85
CA GLU A 115 9.12 7.90 26.57
C GLU A 115 9.92 9.15 26.18
N CYS A 116 9.23 10.27 25.99
CA CYS A 116 9.83 11.53 25.61
C CYS A 116 9.20 12.71 26.36
N SER A 117 10.03 13.46 27.06
CA SER A 117 9.62 14.58 27.94
C SER A 117 9.89 15.96 27.36
N THR A 118 10.66 16.05 26.29
CA THR A 118 11.05 17.29 25.61
C THR A 118 10.88 17.17 24.10
N ASP A 119 10.85 18.29 23.38
CA ASP A 119 10.76 18.30 21.93
C ASP A 119 11.97 17.60 21.26
N GLU A 120 13.15 17.70 21.85
CA GLU A 120 14.33 17.01 21.36
C GLU A 120 14.21 15.50 21.57
N ALA A 121 13.73 15.06 22.73
CA ALA A 121 13.47 13.66 23.00
C ALA A 121 12.37 13.10 22.08
N GLU A 122 11.29 13.86 21.84
CA GLU A 122 10.25 13.50 20.88
C GLU A 122 10.80 13.37 19.45
N ARG A 123 11.66 14.32 19.04
CA ARG A 123 12.33 14.27 17.74
C ARG A 123 13.15 12.98 17.57
N ASN A 124 13.91 12.62 18.59
CA ASN A 124 14.71 11.39 18.58
C ASN A 124 13.83 10.13 18.61
N ALA A 125 12.74 10.16 19.38
CA ALA A 125 11.75 9.07 19.44
C ALA A 125 11.09 8.82 18.08
N LEU A 126 10.73 9.87 17.35
CA LEU A 126 10.18 9.76 15.99
C LEU A 126 11.20 9.18 15.00
N ILE A 127 12.46 9.58 15.07
CA ILE A 127 13.54 9.00 14.26
C ILE A 127 13.66 7.51 14.57
N GLU A 128 13.72 7.17 15.85
CA GLU A 128 13.83 5.78 16.29
C GLU A 128 12.63 4.92 15.90
N PHE A 129 11.42 5.49 15.93
CA PHE A 129 10.21 4.83 15.45
C PHE A 129 10.35 4.39 13.98
N PHE A 130 10.77 5.29 13.10
CA PHE A 130 10.98 4.96 11.69
C PHE A 130 12.13 3.97 11.48
N GLN A 131 13.24 4.12 12.22
CA GLN A 131 14.35 3.17 12.19
C GLN A 131 13.94 1.77 12.64
N THR A 132 13.05 1.68 13.64
CA THR A 132 12.50 0.42 14.12
C THR A 132 11.66 -0.26 13.04
N ILE A 133 10.82 0.49 12.33
CA ILE A 133 10.05 -0.04 11.19
C ILE A 133 10.98 -0.58 10.10
N ASP A 134 12.03 0.18 9.77
CA ASP A 134 12.99 -0.26 8.75
C ASP A 134 13.76 -1.51 9.17
N TYR A 135 14.17 -1.58 10.42
CA TYR A 135 14.86 -2.75 10.95
C TYR A 135 13.98 -4.00 10.95
N LEU A 136 12.74 -3.87 11.41
CA LEU A 136 11.81 -5.00 11.54
C LEU A 136 11.17 -5.41 10.20
N LYS A 137 11.12 -4.51 9.23
CA LYS A 137 10.51 -4.72 7.90
C LYS A 137 9.16 -5.42 7.98
N PRO A 138 8.20 -4.88 8.75
CA PRO A 138 6.93 -5.55 8.96
C PRO A 138 6.14 -5.68 7.65
N SER A 139 5.41 -6.79 7.52
CA SER A 139 4.50 -7.01 6.40
C SER A 139 3.24 -6.16 6.51
N ILE A 140 2.83 -5.87 7.74
CA ILE A 140 1.64 -5.09 8.07
C ILE A 140 1.98 -4.15 9.22
N ILE A 141 1.56 -2.88 9.08
CA ILE A 141 1.63 -1.88 10.15
C ILE A 141 0.19 -1.48 10.48
N GLY A 142 -0.16 -1.45 11.75
CA GLY A 142 -1.50 -1.09 12.20
C GLY A 142 -1.54 -0.58 13.62
N GLY A 143 -2.72 -0.15 14.05
CA GLY A 143 -3.04 0.32 15.39
C GLY A 143 -4.53 0.60 15.48
N TYR A 144 -5.06 0.81 16.68
CA TYR A 144 -6.43 1.22 16.84
C TYR A 144 -6.59 2.66 16.35
N ASN A 145 -7.47 2.88 15.36
CA ASN A 145 -7.70 4.20 14.73
C ASN A 145 -6.42 4.90 14.20
N SER A 146 -5.35 4.17 13.95
CA SER A 146 -4.04 4.74 13.65
C SER A 146 -4.02 5.56 12.35
N ALA A 147 -4.89 5.27 11.40
CA ALA A 147 -4.99 6.02 10.15
C ALA A 147 -5.48 7.48 10.37
N ASN A 148 -6.39 7.68 11.32
CA ASN A 148 -7.00 9.00 11.58
C ASN A 148 -6.34 9.77 12.73
N PHE A 149 -5.64 9.09 13.63
CA PHE A 149 -5.04 9.70 14.80
C PHE A 149 -3.51 9.60 14.80
N ASP A 150 -2.95 8.40 14.96
CA ASP A 150 -1.51 8.26 15.20
C ASP A 150 -0.66 8.73 14.02
N TRP A 151 -1.00 8.34 12.79
CA TRP A 151 -0.27 8.80 11.61
C TRP A 151 -0.40 10.31 11.40
N TYR A 152 -1.57 10.88 11.64
CA TYR A 152 -1.77 12.32 11.60
C TYR A 152 -0.85 13.03 12.59
N TRP A 153 -0.81 12.57 13.85
CA TRP A 153 0.07 13.09 14.89
C TRP A 153 1.54 12.99 14.49
N ILE A 154 2.00 11.82 14.06
CA ILE A 154 3.40 11.59 13.62
C ILE A 154 3.77 12.59 12.52
N PHE A 155 2.95 12.73 11.48
CA PHE A 155 3.27 13.61 10.37
C PHE A 155 3.28 15.10 10.77
N GLU A 156 2.31 15.55 11.54
CA GLU A 156 2.27 16.93 11.99
C GLU A 156 3.41 17.26 12.97
N ARG A 157 3.72 16.38 13.91
CA ARG A 157 4.86 16.58 14.81
C ARG A 157 6.19 16.55 14.07
N CYS A 158 6.36 15.69 13.10
CA CYS A 158 7.54 15.72 12.24
C CYS A 158 7.72 17.06 11.53
N LYS A 159 6.65 17.67 11.03
CA LYS A 159 6.69 19.01 10.43
C LYS A 159 7.09 20.07 11.46
N ILE A 160 6.45 20.09 12.63
CA ILE A 160 6.73 21.05 13.71
C ILE A 160 8.18 20.93 14.17
N LEU A 161 8.68 19.71 14.34
CA LEU A 161 10.03 19.40 14.79
C LEU A 161 11.09 19.48 13.65
N LYS A 162 10.67 19.93 12.47
CA LYS A 162 11.53 20.04 11.27
C LYS A 162 12.25 18.74 10.90
N LEU A 163 11.57 17.63 11.05
CA LEU A 163 12.01 16.33 10.56
C LEU A 163 11.63 16.18 9.08
N ASP A 164 12.60 15.90 8.25
CA ASP A 164 12.36 15.57 6.85
C ASP A 164 11.98 14.09 6.72
N ILE A 165 10.67 13.81 6.80
CA ILE A 165 10.13 12.44 6.68
C ILE A 165 10.56 11.82 5.35
N LYS A 166 10.61 12.59 4.25
CA LYS A 166 11.02 12.08 2.95
C LYS A 166 12.47 11.62 2.96
N LYS A 167 13.34 12.34 3.68
CA LYS A 167 14.74 11.98 3.86
C LYS A 167 14.86 10.74 4.75
N ILE A 168 14.14 10.71 5.87
CA ILE A 168 14.13 9.57 6.77
C ILE A 168 13.64 8.32 6.03
N ALA A 169 12.48 8.39 5.39
CA ALA A 169 11.93 7.27 4.63
C ALA A 169 12.82 6.83 3.47
N ARG A 170 13.48 7.75 2.76
CA ARG A 170 14.45 7.43 1.70
C ARG A 170 15.73 6.79 2.25
N THR A 171 16.15 7.17 3.45
CA THR A 171 17.30 6.55 4.12
C THR A 171 16.97 5.11 4.52
N LEU A 172 15.73 4.89 4.95
CA LEU A 172 15.22 3.58 5.36
C LEU A 172 14.94 2.67 4.15
N ASN A 173 14.37 3.23 3.08
CA ASN A 173 14.15 2.51 1.82
C ASN A 173 14.21 3.50 0.64
N PRO A 174 15.33 3.55 -0.09
CA PRO A 174 15.52 4.50 -1.20
C PRO A 174 14.54 4.29 -2.36
N GLU A 175 13.89 3.14 -2.45
CA GLU A 175 12.88 2.83 -3.47
C GLU A 175 11.48 3.33 -3.10
N VAL A 176 11.24 3.72 -1.84
CA VAL A 176 9.93 4.23 -1.40
C VAL A 176 9.73 5.64 -1.94
N LYS A 177 8.83 5.76 -2.88
CA LYS A 177 8.26 7.05 -3.29
C LYS A 177 7.10 7.37 -2.35
N ILE A 178 7.34 8.22 -1.36
CA ILE A 178 6.25 8.81 -0.58
C ILE A 178 5.53 9.77 -1.52
N LYS A 179 4.36 9.36 -1.99
CA LYS A 179 3.41 10.29 -2.57
C LYS A 179 2.73 10.98 -1.39
N GLU A 180 2.84 12.29 -1.31
CA GLU A 180 1.88 13.10 -0.58
C GLU A 180 0.54 12.90 -1.28
N SER A 181 -0.28 12.02 -0.78
CA SER A 181 -1.60 11.84 -1.32
C SER A 181 -2.50 12.79 -0.55
N GLU A 182 -2.98 13.83 -1.23
CA GLU A 182 -4.11 14.65 -0.78
C GLU A 182 -5.33 13.77 -0.40
N GLN A 183 -5.37 12.54 -0.87
CA GLN A 183 -6.40 11.55 -0.54
C GLN A 183 -6.31 11.03 0.90
N LEU A 184 -5.11 10.92 1.48
CA LEU A 184 -4.98 10.55 2.91
C LEU A 184 -5.45 11.68 3.81
N LEU A 185 -5.24 12.93 3.41
CA LEU A 185 -5.77 14.12 4.10
C LEU A 185 -7.30 14.29 3.93
N LYS A 186 -7.86 13.85 2.81
CA LYS A 186 -9.33 13.87 2.61
C LYS A 186 -10.05 12.80 3.42
N LEU A 187 -9.49 11.60 3.53
CA LEU A 187 -10.05 10.52 4.36
C LEU A 187 -9.98 10.81 5.87
N ALA A 188 -9.12 11.74 6.29
CA ALA A 188 -9.05 12.18 7.68
C ALA A 188 -10.03 13.32 8.02
N ASN A 189 -10.72 13.89 7.01
CA ASN A 189 -11.67 15.02 7.17
C ASN A 189 -13.11 14.66 6.79
N GLU A 190 -13.40 13.41 6.43
CA GLU A 190 -14.74 12.81 6.27
C GLU A 190 -15.08 11.91 7.46
#